data_94a1e22a3de3264221fec08802bfb779
#
_entry.id   94a1e22a3de3264221fec08802bfb779
#
_cell.length_a   1.000
_cell.length_b   1.000
_cell.length_c   1.000
_cell.angle_alpha   90.00
_cell.angle_beta   90.00
_cell.angle_gamma   90.00
#
_symmetry.space_group_name_H-M   'P 1'
#
loop_
_entity.id
_entity.type
_entity.pdbx_description
1 polymer ?
#
loop_
_entity_poly.entity_id
_entity_poly.type
_entity_poly.pdbx_seq_one_letter_code
_entity_poly.pdbx_strand_id
1 'polypeptide(L)'
;VYAGYSCGSCHRNAGRTKPTLWSEGGSGSYGFSSMLVYISRKNGAFFQDYGRVLHDQAIYGVKPEGKLSVEYTYETFTFPDGEKYELCRPAYSISEWYADSIKPEDMFCTVRIPLRHVGMGQMMALEPTEIEALAAKSNYPEYGISGRCNYITERGVRSLGLSGNKAQHADLTVELGFSSDMGVTNSRYPEEICEGQSQVNQGSMMGLSYAQLDVSTEDMEDVDLYMQSLGVPARRNVNDPQVIRGE
;
A
#
# COMPACT_ATOMS: atom_id res chain seq x y z
N VAL A 1 -0.80 -16.88 -5.23
CA VAL A 1 -1.84 -15.91 -4.81
C VAL A 1 -1.29 -14.50 -4.92
N TYR A 2 -2.14 -13.48 -5.06
CA TYR A 2 -1.70 -12.11 -5.26
C TYR A 2 -2.82 -11.10 -4.89
N ALA A 3 -2.42 -9.85 -4.66
CA ALA A 3 -3.36 -8.75 -4.37
C ALA A 3 -3.68 -7.91 -5.62
N GLY A 4 -2.84 -7.91 -6.65
CA GLY A 4 -3.07 -7.16 -7.88
C GLY A 4 -2.23 -7.66 -9.06
N TYR A 5 -2.75 -7.58 -10.27
CA TYR A 5 -2.07 -8.06 -11.49
C TYR A 5 -0.90 -7.19 -11.93
N SER A 6 -0.88 -5.94 -11.55
CA SER A 6 0.16 -5.00 -11.97
C SER A 6 0.14 -3.76 -11.09
N CYS A 7 1.24 -3.01 -11.07
CA CYS A 7 1.31 -1.70 -10.43
C CYS A 7 0.19 -0.76 -10.92
N GLY A 8 -0.10 -0.79 -12.23
CA GLY A 8 -1.14 0.03 -12.86
C GLY A 8 -2.57 -0.26 -12.44
N SER A 9 -2.85 -1.43 -11.82
CA SER A 9 -4.18 -1.73 -11.28
C SER A 9 -4.55 -0.82 -10.11
N CYS A 10 -3.58 -0.46 -9.28
CA CYS A 10 -3.75 0.43 -8.13
C CYS A 10 -3.25 1.85 -8.39
N HIS A 11 -2.25 2.03 -9.26
CA HIS A 11 -1.58 3.31 -9.54
C HIS A 11 -1.84 3.83 -10.95
N ARG A 12 -3.11 3.96 -11.32
CA ARG A 12 -3.50 4.43 -12.66
C ARG A 12 -2.92 5.80 -12.96
N ASN A 13 -2.24 5.94 -14.11
CA ASN A 13 -1.58 7.18 -14.55
C ASN A 13 -0.61 7.74 -13.50
N ALA A 14 0.17 6.89 -12.86
CA ALA A 14 1.06 7.23 -11.74
C ALA A 14 0.32 7.91 -10.55
N GLY A 15 -0.96 7.79 -10.52
CA GLY A 15 -1.85 8.38 -9.52
C GLY A 15 -2.55 7.36 -8.64
N ARG A 16 -3.86 7.51 -8.53
CA ARG A 16 -4.76 6.60 -7.80
C ARG A 16 -5.95 6.24 -8.67
N THR A 17 -6.47 5.05 -8.46
CA THR A 17 -7.80 4.68 -8.93
C THR A 17 -8.87 5.15 -7.92
N LYS A 18 -10.14 4.91 -8.23
CA LYS A 18 -11.22 5.09 -7.25
C LYS A 18 -11.03 4.09 -6.11
N PRO A 19 -11.32 4.45 -4.86
CA PRO A 19 -11.24 3.53 -3.73
C PRO A 19 -12.36 2.49 -3.83
N THR A 20 -12.07 1.37 -4.48
CA THR A 20 -12.98 0.24 -4.63
C THR A 20 -12.26 -1.02 -4.21
N LEU A 21 -12.98 -1.92 -3.55
CA LEU A 21 -12.51 -3.27 -3.28
C LEU A 21 -12.75 -4.16 -4.51
N TRP A 22 -11.92 -5.18 -4.66
CA TRP A 22 -12.11 -6.20 -5.69
C TRP A 22 -13.50 -6.83 -5.64
N SER A 23 -13.99 -7.13 -4.42
CA SER A 23 -15.30 -7.72 -4.17
C SER A 23 -16.46 -6.81 -4.59
N GLU A 24 -16.29 -5.50 -4.62
CA GLU A 24 -17.30 -4.53 -5.05
C GLU A 24 -17.38 -4.40 -6.56
N GLY A 25 -16.30 -4.70 -7.25
CA GLY A 25 -16.20 -4.56 -8.70
C GLY A 25 -16.96 -5.60 -9.52
N GLY A 26 -17.56 -6.60 -8.86
CA GLY A 26 -18.26 -7.70 -9.52
C GLY A 26 -17.34 -8.67 -10.27
N SER A 27 -17.92 -9.73 -10.78
CA SER A 27 -17.23 -10.83 -11.46
C SER A 27 -16.65 -10.48 -12.84
N GLY A 28 -15.90 -9.45 -12.96
CA GLY A 28 -15.31 -9.02 -14.22
C GLY A 28 -14.30 -7.90 -14.07
N SER A 29 -14.11 -7.44 -12.87
CA SER A 29 -13.21 -6.31 -12.56
C SER A 29 -11.78 -6.80 -12.30
N TYR A 30 -11.17 -7.44 -13.25
CA TYR A 30 -9.81 -7.92 -13.14
C TYR A 30 -8.84 -6.79 -12.84
N GLY A 31 -8.18 -6.84 -11.67
CA GLY A 31 -7.13 -5.91 -11.30
C GLY A 31 -7.58 -4.46 -11.03
N PHE A 32 -8.83 -4.23 -10.71
CA PHE A 32 -9.37 -2.90 -10.45
C PHE A 32 -9.51 -2.56 -8.97
N SER A 33 -9.15 -3.45 -8.07
CA SER A 33 -9.04 -3.08 -6.66
C SER A 33 -7.94 -2.03 -6.52
N SER A 34 -8.30 -0.88 -6.02
CA SER A 34 -7.34 0.21 -5.78
C SER A 34 -6.99 0.34 -4.31
N MET A 35 -7.46 -0.59 -3.50
CA MET A 35 -7.19 -0.62 -2.07
C MET A 35 -6.48 -1.92 -1.71
N LEU A 36 -5.45 -1.79 -0.90
CA LEU A 36 -4.75 -2.92 -0.29
C LEU A 36 -5.35 -3.21 1.08
N VAL A 37 -5.55 -4.47 1.38
CA VAL A 37 -6.02 -4.93 2.68
C VAL A 37 -4.82 -5.40 3.49
N TYR A 38 -4.42 -4.61 4.47
CA TYR A 38 -3.37 -5.01 5.39
C TYR A 38 -3.96 -5.91 6.48
N ILE A 39 -3.27 -7.02 6.73
CA ILE A 39 -3.59 -7.96 7.79
C ILE A 39 -2.50 -7.97 8.84
N SER A 40 -2.88 -8.11 10.09
CA SER A 40 -1.97 -8.25 11.22
C SER A 40 -2.65 -8.99 12.36
N ARG A 41 -1.87 -9.43 13.31
CA ARG A 41 -2.41 -9.86 14.61
C ARG A 41 -3.06 -8.68 15.33
N LYS A 42 -3.94 -8.96 16.28
CA LYS A 42 -4.62 -7.91 17.08
C LYS A 42 -3.65 -6.99 17.85
N ASN A 43 -2.44 -7.45 18.13
CA ASN A 43 -1.37 -6.65 18.74
C ASN A 43 -0.53 -5.85 17.72
N GLY A 44 -0.87 -5.91 16.43
CA GLY A 44 -0.18 -5.22 15.34
C GLY A 44 1.02 -5.97 14.76
N ALA A 45 1.39 -7.14 15.29
CA ALA A 45 2.47 -7.94 14.73
C ALA A 45 2.04 -8.58 13.39
N PHE A 46 2.97 -8.70 12.46
CA PHE A 46 2.71 -9.35 11.17
C PHE A 46 2.64 -10.88 11.29
N PHE A 47 2.00 -11.48 10.32
CA PHE A 47 2.03 -12.91 10.10
C PHE A 47 3.21 -13.23 9.18
N GLN A 48 4.18 -13.99 9.65
CA GLN A 48 5.34 -14.35 8.83
C GLN A 48 4.94 -15.19 7.60
N ASP A 49 3.95 -16.04 7.77
CA ASP A 49 3.52 -17.02 6.75
C ASP A 49 2.59 -16.41 5.67
N TYR A 50 2.11 -15.19 5.85
CA TYR A 50 1.14 -14.53 4.95
C TYR A 50 1.54 -13.13 4.51
N GLY A 51 2.65 -12.59 5.00
CA GLY A 51 3.04 -11.22 4.75
C GLY A 51 2.14 -10.18 5.42
N ARG A 52 2.05 -9.02 4.80
CA ARG A 52 1.31 -7.86 5.33
C ARG A 52 0.00 -7.60 4.62
N VAL A 53 -0.14 -8.09 3.39
CA VAL A 53 -1.26 -7.82 2.51
C VAL A 53 -2.06 -9.09 2.29
N LEU A 54 -3.37 -9.00 2.40
CA LEU A 54 -4.26 -10.10 2.04
C LEU A 54 -4.23 -10.30 0.51
N HIS A 55 -3.93 -11.52 0.09
CA HIS A 55 -4.03 -11.93 -1.31
C HIS A 55 -5.45 -12.43 -1.58
N ASP A 56 -6.28 -11.55 -2.10
CA ASP A 56 -7.69 -11.83 -2.40
C ASP A 56 -7.92 -12.36 -3.82
N GLN A 57 -6.82 -12.61 -4.54
CA GLN A 57 -6.81 -13.15 -5.90
C GLN A 57 -5.85 -14.33 -6.01
N ALA A 58 -6.08 -15.18 -7.00
CA ALA A 58 -5.24 -16.33 -7.26
C ALA A 58 -5.26 -16.70 -8.75
N ILE A 59 -4.25 -17.46 -9.17
CA ILE A 59 -4.23 -18.11 -10.48
C ILE A 59 -5.32 -19.16 -10.58
N TYR A 60 -5.63 -19.56 -11.83
CA TYR A 60 -6.62 -20.62 -12.09
C TYR A 60 -6.31 -21.91 -11.34
N GLY A 61 -7.31 -22.46 -10.68
CA GLY A 61 -7.20 -23.70 -9.91
C GLY A 61 -6.72 -23.56 -8.47
N VAL A 62 -6.33 -22.33 -8.05
CA VAL A 62 -5.91 -22.03 -6.68
C VAL A 62 -6.92 -21.08 -6.05
N LYS A 63 -7.24 -21.26 -4.77
CA LYS A 63 -8.06 -20.31 -4.03
C LYS A 63 -7.19 -19.19 -3.48
N PRO A 64 -7.71 -17.95 -3.42
CA PRO A 64 -7.04 -16.85 -2.72
C PRO A 64 -6.95 -17.13 -1.21
N GLU A 65 -6.32 -16.26 -0.47
CA GLU A 65 -6.29 -16.35 1.01
C GLU A 65 -7.66 -16.12 1.62
N GLY A 66 -8.39 -15.17 1.09
CA GLY A 66 -9.73 -14.84 1.54
C GLY A 66 -10.41 -13.86 0.62
N LYS A 67 -11.65 -13.51 0.95
CA LYS A 67 -12.39 -12.44 0.30
C LYS A 67 -12.80 -11.39 1.33
N LEU A 68 -12.74 -10.16 0.91
CA LEU A 68 -13.16 -9.02 1.73
C LEU A 68 -14.62 -8.66 1.42
N SER A 69 -15.35 -8.28 2.46
CA SER A 69 -16.66 -7.66 2.39
C SER A 69 -16.62 -6.29 3.04
N VAL A 70 -17.45 -5.38 2.56
CA VAL A 70 -17.60 -4.04 3.15
C VAL A 70 -19.07 -3.71 3.34
N GLU A 71 -19.38 -3.16 4.51
CA GLU A 71 -20.67 -2.58 4.81
C GLU A 71 -20.49 -1.08 5.05
N TYR A 72 -21.37 -0.27 4.46
CA TYR A 72 -21.32 1.18 4.59
C TYR A 72 -22.45 1.67 5.49
N THR A 73 -22.09 2.46 6.49
CA THR A 73 -23.04 3.24 7.27
C THR A 73 -22.85 4.72 7.00
N TYR A 74 -23.94 5.47 6.94
CA TYR A 74 -23.93 6.88 6.62
C TYR A 74 -24.46 7.68 7.81
N GLU A 75 -23.73 8.72 8.19
CA GLU A 75 -24.11 9.61 9.29
C GLU A 75 -24.17 11.06 8.79
N THR A 76 -25.28 11.73 9.04
CA THR A 76 -25.48 13.12 8.65
C THR A 76 -25.05 14.06 9.77
N PHE A 77 -24.24 15.03 9.42
CA PHE A 77 -23.76 16.11 10.30
C PHE A 77 -24.20 17.47 9.76
N THR A 78 -24.07 18.49 10.58
CA THR A 78 -24.42 19.86 10.21
C THR A 78 -23.28 20.80 10.55
N PHE A 79 -22.85 21.61 9.61
CA PHE A 79 -21.90 22.68 9.82
C PHE A 79 -22.52 23.80 10.69
N PRO A 80 -21.70 24.68 11.31
CA PRO A 80 -22.22 25.79 12.11
C PRO A 80 -23.12 26.79 11.36
N ASP A 81 -22.97 26.86 10.02
CA ASP A 81 -23.81 27.70 9.14
C ASP A 81 -25.14 27.01 8.74
N GLY A 82 -25.36 25.76 9.18
CA GLY A 82 -26.58 25.01 8.92
C GLY A 82 -26.52 24.10 7.68
N GLU A 83 -25.44 24.14 6.89
CA GLU A 83 -25.26 23.21 5.79
C GLU A 83 -25.10 21.76 6.30
N LYS A 84 -25.78 20.82 5.66
CA LYS A 84 -25.68 19.41 6.01
C LYS A 84 -24.70 18.67 5.12
N TYR A 85 -23.94 17.75 5.72
CA TYR A 85 -23.05 16.85 5.01
C TYR A 85 -23.19 15.44 5.56
N GLU A 86 -22.84 14.46 4.74
CA GLU A 86 -22.90 13.05 5.10
C GLU A 86 -21.50 12.45 5.10
N LEU A 87 -21.19 11.70 6.13
CA LEU A 87 -19.98 10.90 6.22
C LEU A 87 -20.32 9.43 6.04
N CYS A 88 -19.51 8.77 5.24
CA CYS A 88 -19.56 7.33 5.00
C CYS A 88 -18.53 6.64 5.92
N ARG A 89 -18.97 5.69 6.71
CA ARG A 89 -18.12 4.82 7.52
C ARG A 89 -18.13 3.40 6.95
N PRO A 90 -17.04 2.95 6.34
CA PRO A 90 -16.90 1.56 5.91
C PRO A 90 -16.56 0.66 7.10
N ALA A 91 -17.16 -0.51 7.17
CA ALA A 91 -16.81 -1.62 8.05
C ALA A 91 -16.34 -2.80 7.20
N TYR A 92 -15.06 -3.16 7.33
CA TYR A 92 -14.45 -4.24 6.56
C TYR A 92 -14.45 -5.53 7.35
N SER A 93 -14.78 -6.64 6.68
CA SER A 93 -14.70 -7.98 7.24
C SER A 93 -14.20 -8.97 6.18
N ILE A 94 -13.59 -10.07 6.62
CA ILE A 94 -13.23 -11.17 5.73
C ILE A 94 -14.42 -12.10 5.65
N SER A 95 -15.09 -12.13 4.50
CA SER A 95 -16.33 -12.92 4.30
C SER A 95 -16.07 -14.38 4.02
N GLU A 96 -14.96 -14.71 3.36
CA GLU A 96 -14.53 -16.07 3.07
C GLU A 96 -13.03 -16.16 3.40
N TRP A 97 -12.64 -17.25 4.06
CA TRP A 97 -11.25 -17.48 4.41
C TRP A 97 -10.82 -18.88 3.95
N TYR A 98 -9.77 -18.95 3.17
CA TYR A 98 -9.27 -20.19 2.57
C TYR A 98 -7.86 -20.55 3.02
N ALA A 99 -7.18 -19.67 3.73
CA ALA A 99 -5.86 -19.94 4.28
C ALA A 99 -5.93 -20.87 5.50
N ASP A 100 -4.88 -21.65 5.74
CA ASP A 100 -4.97 -22.84 6.58
C ASP A 100 -4.87 -22.60 8.10
N SER A 101 -4.06 -21.66 8.54
CA SER A 101 -3.57 -21.64 9.92
C SER A 101 -4.06 -20.50 10.79
N ILE A 102 -4.69 -19.49 10.20
CA ILE A 102 -5.15 -18.28 10.91
C ILE A 102 -6.64 -18.11 10.67
N LYS A 103 -7.35 -17.74 11.73
CA LYS A 103 -8.78 -17.45 11.62
C LYS A 103 -9.02 -15.95 11.51
N PRO A 104 -10.03 -15.50 10.74
CA PRO A 104 -10.35 -14.09 10.58
C PRO A 104 -10.58 -13.36 11.90
N GLU A 105 -11.16 -14.03 12.89
CA GLU A 105 -11.40 -13.48 14.22
C GLU A 105 -10.12 -13.14 15.00
N ASP A 106 -8.97 -13.74 14.63
CA ASP A 106 -7.66 -13.48 15.24
C ASP A 106 -6.90 -12.36 14.53
N MET A 107 -7.45 -11.84 13.43
CA MET A 107 -6.82 -10.82 12.61
C MET A 107 -7.42 -9.43 12.87
N PHE A 108 -6.58 -8.45 12.61
CA PHE A 108 -6.96 -7.08 12.42
C PHE A 108 -6.76 -6.72 10.94
N CYS A 109 -7.81 -6.19 10.31
CA CYS A 109 -7.78 -5.76 8.92
C CYS A 109 -7.81 -4.23 8.83
N THR A 110 -6.93 -3.66 8.01
CA THR A 110 -6.98 -2.24 7.64
C THR A 110 -6.89 -2.10 6.14
N VAL A 111 -7.73 -1.26 5.58
CA VAL A 111 -7.71 -0.97 4.14
C VAL A 111 -6.91 0.29 3.89
N ARG A 112 -6.05 0.24 2.88
CA ARG A 112 -5.13 1.30 2.50
C ARG A 112 -5.31 1.68 1.05
N ILE A 113 -5.37 2.98 0.79
CA ILE A 113 -5.36 3.53 -0.57
C ILE A 113 -3.90 3.75 -0.97
N PRO A 114 -3.45 3.22 -2.12
CA PRO A 114 -2.10 3.44 -2.62
C PRO A 114 -1.75 4.91 -2.78
N LEU A 115 -0.48 5.24 -2.59
CA LEU A 115 0.04 6.59 -2.79
C LEU A 115 0.18 6.92 -4.28
N ARG A 116 0.30 8.21 -4.57
CA ARG A 116 0.71 8.68 -5.90
C ARG A 116 2.22 8.58 -6.03
N HIS A 117 2.70 8.29 -7.23
CA HIS A 117 4.13 8.20 -7.52
C HIS A 117 4.76 9.52 -8.00
N VAL A 118 3.94 10.53 -8.30
CA VAL A 118 4.43 11.83 -8.78
C VAL A 118 5.30 12.53 -7.72
N GLY A 119 6.45 13.02 -8.14
CA GLY A 119 7.37 13.74 -7.26
C GLY A 119 8.30 12.87 -6.42
N MET A 120 8.25 11.55 -6.58
CA MET A 120 9.08 10.65 -5.76
C MET A 120 10.58 10.85 -6.00
N GLY A 121 11.00 11.08 -7.25
CA GLY A 121 12.41 11.40 -7.53
C GLY A 121 12.89 12.68 -6.83
N GLN A 122 12.04 13.69 -6.71
CA GLN A 122 12.38 14.90 -5.97
C GLN A 122 12.49 14.64 -4.45
N MET A 123 11.65 13.75 -3.91
CA MET A 123 11.76 13.32 -2.51
C MET A 123 13.08 12.59 -2.26
N MET A 124 13.51 11.74 -3.20
CA MET A 124 14.78 11.01 -3.09
C MET A 124 16.01 11.92 -3.19
N ALA A 125 15.86 13.09 -3.80
CA ALA A 125 16.94 14.08 -3.93
C ALA A 125 17.10 15.00 -2.71
N LEU A 126 16.24 14.88 -1.70
CA LEU A 126 16.36 15.67 -0.47
C LEU A 126 17.49 15.14 0.41
N GLU A 127 18.32 16.06 0.89
CA GLU A 127 19.37 15.72 1.84
C GLU A 127 18.77 15.35 3.21
N PRO A 128 19.17 14.24 3.83
CA PRO A 128 18.67 13.83 5.15
C PRO A 128 18.76 14.94 6.21
N THR A 129 19.83 15.72 6.20
CA THR A 129 20.06 16.82 7.14
C THR A 129 19.03 17.94 7.02
N GLU A 130 18.49 18.18 5.83
CA GLU A 130 17.41 19.17 5.63
C GLU A 130 16.11 18.69 6.25
N ILE A 131 15.79 17.41 6.09
CA ILE A 131 14.59 16.79 6.67
C ILE A 131 14.69 16.78 8.20
N GLU A 132 15.84 16.45 8.75
CA GLU A 132 16.11 16.48 10.19
C GLU A 132 15.99 17.89 10.77
N ALA A 133 16.53 18.88 10.06
CA ALA A 133 16.43 20.29 10.46
C ALA A 133 14.98 20.78 10.41
N LEU A 134 14.19 20.35 9.40
CA LEU A 134 12.77 20.67 9.31
C LEU A 134 11.98 20.04 10.45
N ALA A 135 12.23 18.77 10.74
CA ALA A 135 11.59 18.07 11.86
C ALA A 135 11.88 18.75 13.20
N ALA A 136 13.12 19.20 13.43
CA ALA A 136 13.50 19.92 14.64
C ALA A 136 12.82 21.29 14.78
N LYS A 137 12.54 21.98 13.67
CA LYS A 137 11.82 23.27 13.66
C LYS A 137 10.29 23.10 13.82
N SER A 138 9.74 21.98 13.38
CA SER A 138 8.30 21.73 13.37
C SER A 138 7.82 21.26 14.74
N ASN A 139 7.96 22.11 15.75
CA ASN A 139 7.52 21.85 17.11
C ASN A 139 6.58 22.96 17.59
N TYR A 140 5.30 22.62 17.69
CA TYR A 140 4.22 23.54 18.08
C TYR A 140 3.44 22.93 19.25
N PRO A 141 3.98 23.02 20.50
CA PRO A 141 3.40 22.35 21.66
C PRO A 141 1.99 22.85 21.99
N GLU A 142 1.68 24.09 21.67
CA GLU A 142 0.34 24.68 21.85
C GLU A 142 -0.74 24.00 21.02
N TYR A 143 -0.35 23.34 19.92
CA TYR A 143 -1.25 22.55 19.06
C TYR A 143 -1.05 21.04 19.21
N GLY A 144 -0.14 20.61 20.09
CA GLY A 144 0.23 19.21 20.24
C GLY A 144 0.93 18.62 19.00
N ILE A 145 1.55 19.47 18.19
CA ILE A 145 2.22 19.08 16.93
C ILE A 145 3.73 19.05 17.17
N SER A 146 4.37 17.95 16.76
CA SER A 146 5.83 17.83 16.77
C SER A 146 6.32 17.10 15.53
N GLY A 147 7.39 17.61 14.90
CA GLY A 147 8.08 16.94 13.80
C GLY A 147 8.96 15.81 14.31
N ARG A 148 8.88 14.65 13.65
CA ARG A 148 9.74 13.49 13.96
C ARG A 148 10.16 12.81 12.68
N CYS A 149 11.45 12.55 12.55
CA CYS A 149 11.98 11.72 11.49
C CYS A 149 11.67 10.25 11.77
N ASN A 150 11.32 9.50 10.73
CA ASN A 150 11.22 8.05 10.81
C ASN A 150 12.56 7.44 10.37
N TYR A 151 13.25 6.77 11.28
CA TYR A 151 14.44 5.98 10.96
C TYR A 151 14.07 4.52 10.90
N ILE A 152 14.46 3.90 9.82
CA ILE A 152 14.23 2.48 9.56
C ILE A 152 15.55 1.71 9.61
N THR A 153 15.46 0.44 9.91
CA THR A 153 16.60 -0.48 9.82
C THR A 153 16.25 -1.59 8.86
N GLU A 154 16.98 -1.64 7.77
CA GLU A 154 16.81 -2.65 6.74
C GLU A 154 18.13 -3.37 6.50
N ARG A 155 18.11 -4.70 6.59
CA ARG A 155 19.32 -5.54 6.45
C ARG A 155 20.49 -5.07 7.33
N GLY A 156 20.17 -4.57 8.54
CA GLY A 156 21.17 -4.06 9.49
C GLY A 156 21.67 -2.63 9.24
N VAL A 157 21.23 -1.97 8.17
CA VAL A 157 21.57 -0.56 7.87
C VAL A 157 20.44 0.33 8.38
N ARG A 158 20.79 1.28 9.25
CA ARG A 158 19.85 2.32 9.73
C ARG A 158 19.91 3.52 8.79
N SER A 159 18.75 3.92 8.26
CA SER A 159 18.59 5.04 7.33
C SER A 159 17.37 5.88 7.65
N LEU A 160 17.35 7.13 7.19
CA LEU A 160 16.16 7.96 7.20
C LEU A 160 15.17 7.41 6.18
N GLY A 161 13.91 7.26 6.58
CA GLY A 161 12.84 6.93 5.66
C GLY A 161 12.46 8.13 4.81
N LEU A 162 12.34 7.93 3.50
CA LEU A 162 12.03 8.97 2.50
C LEU A 162 10.77 8.67 1.71
N SER A 163 10.44 7.40 1.52
CA SER A 163 9.29 6.98 0.72
C SER A 163 8.25 6.18 1.53
N GLY A 164 7.10 5.94 0.92
CA GLY A 164 5.96 5.27 1.56
C GLY A 164 5.10 6.18 2.45
N ASN A 165 3.99 5.66 2.94
CA ASN A 165 2.94 6.45 3.60
C ASN A 165 3.37 7.13 4.92
N LYS A 166 4.41 6.64 5.56
CA LYS A 166 4.97 7.19 6.81
C LYS A 166 6.49 7.22 6.74
N ALA A 167 7.05 7.48 5.56
CA ALA A 167 8.48 7.37 5.32
C ALA A 167 9.02 6.01 5.84
N GLN A 168 8.44 4.92 5.36
CA GLN A 168 8.72 3.56 5.84
C GLN A 168 9.84 2.87 5.07
N HIS A 169 10.26 3.45 3.96
CA HIS A 169 11.29 2.92 3.08
C HIS A 169 12.40 3.95 2.89
N ALA A 170 13.64 3.48 2.80
CA ALA A 170 14.81 4.35 2.64
C ALA A 170 14.89 4.92 1.22
N ASP A 171 14.47 4.16 0.23
CA ASP A 171 14.53 4.49 -1.18
C ASP A 171 13.38 3.86 -1.97
N LEU A 172 13.27 4.18 -3.26
CA LEU A 172 12.24 3.64 -4.13
C LEU A 172 12.46 2.16 -4.46
N THR A 173 13.69 1.69 -4.53
CA THR A 173 13.99 0.27 -4.79
C THR A 173 13.42 -0.61 -3.68
N VAL A 174 13.50 -0.16 -2.42
CA VAL A 174 12.87 -0.84 -1.28
C VAL A 174 11.36 -0.81 -1.41
N GLU A 175 10.81 0.34 -1.78
CA GLU A 175 9.36 0.49 -1.97
C GLU A 175 8.84 -0.41 -3.10
N LEU A 176 9.56 -0.46 -4.22
CA LEU A 176 9.23 -1.34 -5.34
C LEU A 176 9.35 -2.82 -4.96
N GLY A 177 10.35 -3.17 -4.15
CA GLY A 177 10.51 -4.51 -3.61
C GLY A 177 9.31 -5.00 -2.80
N PHE A 178 8.53 -4.08 -2.22
CA PHE A 178 7.26 -4.38 -1.55
C PHE A 178 6.24 -5.10 -2.45
N SER A 179 6.42 -5.10 -3.77
CA SER A 179 5.59 -5.87 -4.70
C SER A 179 5.53 -7.36 -4.35
N SER A 180 6.55 -7.91 -3.69
CA SER A 180 6.54 -9.31 -3.22
C SER A 180 5.46 -9.57 -2.16
N ASP A 181 5.17 -8.59 -1.31
CA ASP A 181 4.08 -8.66 -0.33
C ASP A 181 2.69 -8.59 -0.98
N MET A 182 2.64 -8.30 -2.28
CA MET A 182 1.43 -8.36 -3.11
C MET A 182 1.36 -9.60 -4.00
N GLY A 183 2.29 -10.54 -3.84
CA GLY A 183 2.40 -11.78 -4.60
C GLY A 183 3.17 -11.65 -5.91
N VAL A 184 4.07 -10.66 -6.03
CA VAL A 184 4.92 -10.44 -7.21
C VAL A 184 6.39 -10.53 -6.80
N THR A 185 7.04 -11.65 -7.14
CA THR A 185 8.43 -11.90 -6.78
C THR A 185 9.41 -11.05 -7.59
N ASN A 186 10.49 -10.64 -6.96
CA ASN A 186 11.52 -9.80 -7.55
C ASN A 186 12.90 -10.12 -6.95
N SER A 187 13.96 -9.55 -7.52
CA SER A 187 15.33 -9.84 -7.10
C SER A 187 15.65 -9.43 -5.65
N ARG A 188 14.91 -8.48 -5.10
CA ARG A 188 15.08 -8.04 -3.71
C ARG A 188 14.37 -8.98 -2.74
N TYR A 189 13.23 -9.53 -3.13
CA TYR A 189 12.42 -10.49 -2.41
C TYR A 189 11.99 -11.61 -3.36
N PRO A 190 12.83 -12.63 -3.53
CA PRO A 190 12.62 -13.67 -4.54
C PRO A 190 11.63 -14.74 -4.12
N GLU A 191 11.21 -14.75 -2.86
CA GLU A 191 10.31 -15.76 -2.32
C GLU A 191 8.91 -15.17 -2.12
N GLU A 192 7.90 -15.90 -2.55
CA GLU A 192 6.51 -15.58 -2.28
C GLU A 192 6.18 -15.93 -0.82
N ILE A 193 5.62 -14.98 -0.07
CA ILE A 193 5.22 -15.20 1.32
C ILE A 193 3.85 -15.87 1.34
N CYS A 194 3.85 -17.20 1.30
CA CYS A 194 2.62 -18.00 1.24
C CYS A 194 2.75 -19.34 1.97
N GLU A 195 3.69 -19.46 2.89
CA GLU A 195 3.99 -20.72 3.59
C GLU A 195 2.81 -21.27 4.39
N GLY A 196 1.91 -20.40 4.83
CA GLY A 196 0.67 -20.78 5.49
C GLY A 196 -0.42 -21.30 4.56
N GLN A 197 -0.16 -21.37 3.23
CA GLN A 197 -1.11 -21.80 2.22
C GLN A 197 -0.77 -23.14 1.60
N SER A 198 -1.34 -24.21 2.13
CA SER A 198 -1.12 -25.57 1.57
C SER A 198 -1.50 -25.68 0.09
N GLN A 199 -2.48 -24.89 -0.36
CA GLN A 199 -2.93 -24.90 -1.76
C GLN A 199 -1.90 -24.27 -2.71
N VAL A 200 -1.17 -23.24 -2.29
CA VAL A 200 -0.08 -22.67 -3.09
C VAL A 200 1.08 -23.65 -3.15
N ASN A 201 1.40 -24.28 -2.03
CA ASN A 201 2.41 -25.34 -1.98
C ASN A 201 2.04 -26.55 -2.88
N GLN A 202 0.75 -26.87 -2.99
CA GLN A 202 0.26 -27.88 -3.93
C GLN A 202 0.36 -27.41 -5.39
N GLY A 203 0.15 -26.12 -5.67
CA GLY A 203 0.34 -25.51 -6.98
C GLY A 203 1.78 -25.67 -7.48
N SER A 204 2.78 -25.56 -6.62
CA SER A 204 4.16 -25.83 -6.95
C SER A 204 4.41 -27.28 -7.36
N MET A 205 3.63 -28.21 -6.82
CA MET A 205 3.66 -29.62 -7.23
C MET A 205 3.06 -29.86 -8.62
N MET A 206 2.33 -28.92 -9.20
CA MET A 206 1.81 -28.98 -10.58
C MET A 206 2.85 -28.56 -11.63
N GLY A 207 4.12 -28.47 -11.27
CA GLY A 207 5.22 -28.15 -12.19
C GLY A 207 5.38 -26.67 -12.50
N LEU A 208 4.74 -25.80 -11.76
CA LEU A 208 5.02 -24.38 -11.80
C LEU A 208 6.36 -24.16 -11.12
N SER A 209 7.37 -23.83 -11.89
CA SER A 209 8.72 -23.56 -11.39
C SER A 209 8.75 -22.17 -10.77
N TYR A 210 9.02 -22.07 -9.48
CA TYR A 210 9.37 -20.81 -8.82
C TYR A 210 10.78 -20.30 -9.18
N ALA A 211 11.43 -20.92 -10.14
CA ALA A 211 12.80 -20.57 -10.53
C ALA A 211 12.89 -19.24 -11.29
N GLN A 212 11.78 -18.67 -11.69
CA GLN A 212 11.76 -17.41 -12.43
C GLN A 212 11.02 -16.34 -11.62
N LEU A 213 11.68 -15.21 -11.39
CA LEU A 213 11.07 -14.04 -10.78
C LEU A 213 9.98 -13.47 -11.68
N ASP A 214 8.89 -12.97 -11.11
CA ASP A 214 7.82 -12.31 -11.85
C ASP A 214 8.31 -10.98 -12.46
N VAL A 215 9.23 -10.31 -11.77
CA VAL A 215 9.85 -9.06 -12.23
C VAL A 215 11.36 -9.23 -12.23
N SER A 216 11.98 -8.98 -13.38
CA SER A 216 13.45 -9.02 -13.52
C SER A 216 14.11 -7.85 -12.79
N THR A 217 15.43 -7.96 -12.57
CA THR A 217 16.19 -6.83 -12.01
C THR A 217 16.17 -5.63 -12.94
N GLU A 218 16.27 -5.85 -14.25
CA GLU A 218 16.21 -4.81 -15.27
C GLU A 218 14.86 -4.09 -15.25
N ASP A 219 13.75 -4.83 -15.20
CA ASP A 219 12.42 -4.22 -15.08
C ASP A 219 12.26 -3.41 -13.79
N MET A 220 12.84 -3.87 -12.67
CA MET A 220 12.84 -3.13 -11.41
C MET A 220 13.61 -1.80 -11.54
N GLU A 221 14.76 -1.81 -12.20
CA GLU A 221 15.58 -0.61 -12.45
C GLU A 221 14.85 0.36 -13.39
N ASP A 222 14.19 -0.14 -14.42
CA ASP A 222 13.39 0.67 -15.34
C ASP A 222 12.19 1.31 -14.64
N VAL A 223 11.49 0.59 -13.78
CA VAL A 223 10.37 1.14 -12.98
C VAL A 223 10.88 2.18 -11.98
N ASP A 224 12.03 1.96 -11.34
CA ASP A 224 12.63 2.94 -10.44
C ASP A 224 12.98 4.24 -11.18
N LEU A 225 13.64 4.14 -12.35
CA LEU A 225 13.94 5.29 -13.20
C LEU A 225 12.67 6.02 -13.66
N TYR A 226 11.65 5.25 -14.06
CA TYR A 226 10.35 5.82 -14.41
C TYR A 226 9.74 6.60 -13.25
N MET A 227 9.68 6.04 -12.06
CA MET A 227 9.13 6.70 -10.88
C MET A 227 9.91 7.97 -10.50
N GLN A 228 11.22 7.94 -10.59
CA GLN A 228 12.06 9.09 -10.35
C GLN A 228 11.84 10.22 -11.37
N SER A 229 11.48 9.87 -12.60
CA SER A 229 11.22 10.83 -13.68
C SER A 229 9.86 11.55 -13.59
N LEU A 230 8.95 11.06 -12.74
CA LEU A 230 7.61 11.62 -12.62
C LEU A 230 7.61 12.97 -11.91
N GLY A 231 7.35 14.02 -12.66
CA GLY A 231 7.27 15.39 -12.13
C GLY A 231 6.05 15.61 -11.25
N VAL A 232 6.13 16.61 -10.39
CA VAL A 232 4.99 17.09 -9.59
C VAL A 232 4.02 17.84 -10.51
N PRO A 233 2.71 17.59 -10.43
CA PRO A 233 1.73 18.38 -11.18
C PRO A 233 1.83 19.87 -10.85
N ALA A 234 1.63 20.72 -11.84
CA ALA A 234 1.56 22.16 -11.64
C ALA A 234 0.48 22.53 -10.61
N ARG A 235 0.77 23.52 -9.80
CA ARG A 235 -0.22 24.07 -8.86
C ARG A 235 -1.42 24.61 -9.61
N ARG A 236 -2.61 24.35 -9.07
CA ARG A 236 -3.87 24.88 -9.61
C ARG A 236 -4.25 26.17 -8.87
N ASN A 237 -4.89 27.09 -9.60
CA ASN A 237 -5.50 28.29 -9.04
C ASN A 237 -4.51 29.13 -8.19
N VAL A 238 -3.26 29.24 -8.62
CA VAL A 238 -2.17 29.94 -7.88
C VAL A 238 -2.48 31.40 -7.51
N ASN A 239 -3.43 32.03 -8.19
CA ASN A 239 -3.85 33.41 -7.94
C ASN A 239 -5.16 33.50 -7.12
N ASP A 240 -5.72 32.37 -6.70
CA ASP A 240 -6.92 32.35 -5.88
C ASP A 240 -6.59 32.81 -4.45
N PRO A 241 -7.28 33.81 -3.90
CA PRO A 241 -7.02 34.30 -2.53
C PRO A 241 -7.16 33.21 -1.44
N GLN A 242 -7.99 32.20 -1.64
CA GLN A 242 -8.10 31.07 -0.69
C GLN A 242 -6.89 30.17 -0.78
N VAL A 243 -6.36 29.91 -1.97
CA VAL A 243 -5.13 29.14 -2.19
C VAL A 243 -3.95 29.86 -1.55
N ILE A 244 -3.81 31.18 -1.81
CA ILE A 244 -2.73 32.00 -1.22
C ILE A 244 -2.78 31.99 0.31
N ARG A 245 -3.97 32.04 0.91
CA ARG A 245 -4.10 31.97 2.39
C ARG A 245 -3.81 30.60 2.96
N GLY A 246 -3.91 29.55 2.18
CA GLY A 246 -3.62 28.16 2.59
C GLY A 246 -2.15 27.79 2.49
N GLU A 247 -1.30 28.68 2.01
CA GLU A 247 0.15 28.53 1.95
C GLU A 247 0.76 28.88 3.32
#